data_4170661a8afc4723c4cd61e4ef715b04
#
_entry.id   4170661a8afc4723c4cd61e4ef715b04
#
_cell.length_a   1.000
_cell.length_b   1.000
_cell.length_c   1.000
_cell.angle_alpha   90.00
_cell.angle_beta   90.00
_cell.angle_gamma   90.00
#
_symmetry.space_group_name_H-M   'P 1'
#
loop_
_entity.id
_entity.type
_entity.pdbx_description
1 polymer ?
#
loop_
_entity_poly.entity_id
_entity_poly.type
_entity_poly.pdbx_seq_one_letter_code
_entity_poly.pdbx_strand_id
1 'polypeptide(L)'
;MNSTTTCSRRTALARLSMAGLATIGSHRAWAAEPPVKHDLTFFMMSDPQIHLDKWGTAGTEKTIKTMNELPGKPFPLGGTVEEPRAVIISGDMVDTVGDPRHWECYKRFFDPNGGALLRYRTFELIGNHDLTSAVPPGEFSSVQREFVERNLRRRGDAFHFDASNYHYSWNWGPLHLVNLNLFPGNRHRPVYDREAPWNDPRHSLDFLREDLKSQVGDSGRPVVLVWHYGLRGWGLEKWWTPEDLSNLKETIKPYNVVLILHGHEHAYASYEWEGYPVFMCPSPQFDRDPKTPEVISTPKGFLVVRLRDRELQVAHHDASGWRETWSKTVSTGKQTAVR
;
A
#
# COMPACT_ATOMS: atom_id res chain seq x y z
N MET A 1 -65.90 -35.58 -4.00
CA MET A 1 -66.82 -34.80 -3.15
C MET A 1 -66.39 -33.39 -3.29
N ASN A 2 -66.93 -32.63 -4.19
CA ASN A 2 -67.89 -31.54 -4.04
C ASN A 2 -67.40 -30.45 -3.09
N SER A 3 -67.28 -29.16 -3.40
CA SER A 3 -68.18 -28.37 -4.24
C SER A 3 -67.54 -27.01 -4.58
N THR A 4 -67.82 -26.58 -5.73
CA THR A 4 -67.78 -25.25 -6.34
C THR A 4 -68.61 -24.22 -5.56
N THR A 5 -68.19 -22.96 -5.54
CA THR A 5 -69.13 -21.84 -5.57
C THR A 5 -68.55 -20.63 -6.26
N THR A 6 -69.16 -20.26 -7.34
CA THR A 6 -69.05 -19.02 -8.13
C THR A 6 -69.94 -17.95 -7.54
N CYS A 7 -69.57 -16.66 -7.61
CA CYS A 7 -70.46 -15.49 -7.75
C CYS A 7 -69.66 -14.26 -8.17
N SER A 8 -69.84 -13.83 -9.37
CA SER A 8 -70.77 -12.95 -10.07
C SER A 8 -70.51 -11.45 -9.83
N ARG A 9 -70.22 -10.85 -10.94
CA ARG A 9 -70.14 -9.43 -11.37
C ARG A 9 -71.17 -8.49 -10.70
N ARG A 10 -70.77 -7.26 -10.52
CA ARG A 10 -71.55 -6.07 -10.89
C ARG A 10 -70.70 -4.87 -11.24
N THR A 11 -70.94 -4.34 -12.40
CA THR A 11 -70.47 -3.11 -13.02
C THR A 11 -71.08 -1.89 -12.37
N ALA A 12 -70.33 -0.84 -12.13
CA ALA A 12 -70.86 0.51 -11.97
C ALA A 12 -69.94 1.51 -12.65
N LEU A 13 -70.42 2.08 -13.75
CA LEU A 13 -69.86 3.27 -14.37
C LEU A 13 -70.26 4.51 -13.57
N ALA A 14 -69.27 5.35 -13.22
CA ALA A 14 -69.50 6.73 -12.86
C ALA A 14 -68.55 7.64 -13.59
N ARG A 15 -69.06 8.49 -14.43
CA ARG A 15 -68.36 9.62 -15.06
C ARG A 15 -68.15 10.68 -14.00
N LEU A 16 -66.94 11.32 -13.97
CA LEU A 16 -66.82 12.66 -13.43
C LEU A 16 -65.52 13.33 -13.92
N SER A 17 -65.70 14.36 -14.68
CA SER A 17 -65.10 15.70 -14.71
C SER A 17 -63.58 15.84 -14.57
N MET A 18 -62.95 16.33 -15.66
CA MET A 18 -61.65 16.94 -15.65
C MET A 18 -61.69 18.24 -14.84
N ALA A 19 -60.90 18.30 -13.77
CA ALA A 19 -60.46 19.54 -13.18
C ALA A 19 -58.91 19.54 -13.27
N GLY A 20 -58.39 20.47 -14.06
CA GLY A 20 -56.94 20.66 -14.17
C GLY A 20 -56.33 21.14 -12.86
N LEU A 21 -55.47 20.32 -12.29
CA LEU A 21 -54.55 20.73 -11.25
C LEU A 21 -53.18 20.94 -11.89
N ALA A 22 -52.79 22.24 -11.99
CA ALA A 22 -51.43 22.62 -12.29
C ALA A 22 -50.57 22.22 -11.09
N THR A 23 -49.82 21.13 -11.21
CA THR A 23 -48.78 20.77 -10.25
C THR A 23 -47.59 21.69 -10.48
N ILE A 24 -47.43 22.68 -9.60
CA ILE A 24 -46.19 23.43 -9.44
C ILE A 24 -45.17 22.42 -8.94
N GLY A 25 -44.35 21.91 -9.88
CA GLY A 25 -43.19 21.07 -9.55
C GLY A 25 -42.21 21.86 -8.73
N SER A 26 -42.24 21.71 -7.41
CA SER A 26 -41.13 22.12 -6.58
C SER A 26 -39.94 21.22 -6.90
N HIS A 27 -39.06 21.70 -7.76
CA HIS A 27 -37.72 21.15 -7.86
C HIS A 27 -37.04 21.34 -6.50
N ARG A 28 -37.17 20.35 -5.61
CA ARG A 28 -36.24 20.21 -4.51
C ARG A 28 -34.86 20.04 -5.15
N ALA A 29 -34.07 21.11 -5.15
CA ALA A 29 -32.64 20.99 -5.35
C ALA A 29 -32.17 19.96 -4.32
N TRP A 30 -31.74 18.81 -4.80
CA TRP A 30 -31.07 17.84 -3.93
C TRP A 30 -29.81 18.55 -3.46
N ALA A 31 -29.79 18.95 -2.22
CA ALA A 31 -28.55 19.39 -1.59
C ALA A 31 -27.56 18.26 -1.78
N ALA A 32 -26.45 18.54 -2.45
CA ALA A 32 -25.37 17.58 -2.57
C ALA A 32 -25.02 17.11 -1.15
N GLU A 33 -25.02 15.81 -0.92
CA GLU A 33 -24.59 15.27 0.36
C GLU A 33 -23.21 15.86 0.69
N PRO A 34 -22.99 16.27 1.94
CA PRO A 34 -21.69 16.81 2.32
C PRO A 34 -20.61 15.76 1.98
N PRO A 35 -19.48 16.17 1.41
CA PRO A 35 -18.43 15.26 1.04
C PRO A 35 -18.05 14.41 2.25
N VAL A 36 -18.02 13.09 2.07
CA VAL A 36 -17.57 12.16 3.09
C VAL A 36 -16.14 12.54 3.45
N LYS A 37 -15.92 12.96 4.69
CA LYS A 37 -14.57 13.25 5.17
C LYS A 37 -13.79 11.96 5.23
N HIS A 38 -12.72 11.90 4.45
CA HIS A 38 -11.76 10.82 4.52
C HIS A 38 -10.57 11.29 5.35
N ASP A 39 -10.37 10.68 6.49
CA ASP A 39 -9.18 10.86 7.30
C ASP A 39 -8.53 9.49 7.47
N LEU A 40 -7.40 9.31 6.81
CA LEU A 40 -6.69 8.05 6.75
C LEU A 40 -5.20 8.33 6.92
N THR A 41 -4.63 7.78 7.98
CA THR A 41 -3.18 7.80 8.22
C THR A 41 -2.64 6.39 8.21
N PHE A 42 -1.49 6.19 7.58
CA PHE A 42 -0.67 5.00 7.72
C PHE A 42 0.81 5.39 7.79
N PHE A 43 1.61 4.53 8.38
CA PHE A 43 3.06 4.71 8.38
C PHE A 43 3.69 3.75 7.38
N MET A 44 4.89 4.09 6.94
CA MET A 44 5.73 3.19 6.15
C MET A 44 7.12 3.12 6.74
N MET A 45 7.60 1.92 6.91
CA MET A 45 8.98 1.56 7.24
C MET A 45 9.55 0.72 6.10
N SER A 46 10.83 0.79 5.88
CA SER A 46 11.53 -0.09 4.94
C SER A 46 12.80 -0.62 5.58
N ASP A 47 13.26 -1.77 5.10
CA ASP A 47 14.61 -2.29 5.41
C ASP A 47 14.92 -2.35 6.91
N PRO A 48 14.05 -2.95 7.76
CA PRO A 48 14.41 -3.18 9.15
C PRO A 48 15.58 -4.15 9.29
N GLN A 49 15.82 -5.00 8.30
CA GLN A 49 16.97 -5.89 8.13
C GLN A 49 17.48 -6.47 9.46
N ILE A 50 16.61 -7.17 10.18
CA ILE A 50 16.94 -7.72 11.49
C ILE A 50 18.15 -8.65 11.37
N HIS A 51 19.23 -8.31 12.12
CA HIS A 51 20.43 -9.13 12.23
C HIS A 51 21.03 -9.00 13.63
N LEU A 52 20.90 -10.05 14.46
CA LEU A 52 21.22 -10.00 15.89
C LEU A 52 22.72 -9.82 16.17
N ASP A 53 23.57 -10.40 15.33
CA ASP A 53 25.00 -10.48 15.61
C ASP A 53 25.84 -9.36 14.97
N LYS A 54 25.36 -8.70 13.87
CA LYS A 54 26.13 -7.66 13.19
C LYS A 54 25.87 -6.26 13.76
N TRP A 55 24.59 -5.87 13.89
CA TRP A 55 24.21 -4.51 14.29
C TRP A 55 23.07 -4.47 15.31
N GLY A 56 22.54 -5.63 15.70
CA GLY A 56 21.46 -5.69 16.66
C GLY A 56 20.12 -5.13 16.11
N THR A 57 19.31 -4.62 17.00
CA THR A 57 17.93 -4.19 16.71
C THR A 57 17.61 -2.79 17.22
N ALA A 58 18.56 -2.11 17.85
CA ALA A 58 18.32 -0.86 18.59
C ALA A 58 17.71 0.26 17.73
N GLY A 59 18.11 0.38 16.46
CA GLY A 59 17.56 1.36 15.53
C GLY A 59 16.08 1.09 15.22
N THR A 60 15.76 -0.17 14.94
CA THR A 60 14.39 -0.61 14.69
C THR A 60 13.52 -0.44 15.93
N GLU A 61 14.00 -0.83 17.12
CA GLU A 61 13.26 -0.66 18.37
C GLU A 61 12.98 0.81 18.69
N LYS A 62 13.95 1.68 18.48
CA LYS A 62 13.79 3.13 18.66
C LYS A 62 12.74 3.69 17.70
N THR A 63 12.78 3.28 16.45
CA THR A 63 11.81 3.72 15.43
C THR A 63 10.40 3.23 15.77
N ILE A 64 10.25 1.98 16.19
CA ILE A 64 8.96 1.41 16.65
C ILE A 64 8.41 2.20 17.85
N LYS A 65 9.27 2.50 18.83
CA LYS A 65 8.87 3.32 19.98
C LYS A 65 8.35 4.69 19.52
N THR A 66 9.09 5.35 18.62
CA THR A 66 8.65 6.63 18.05
C THR A 66 7.30 6.51 17.34
N MET A 67 7.10 5.50 16.49
CA MET A 67 5.81 5.24 15.83
C MET A 67 4.68 5.05 16.84
N ASN A 68 4.92 4.31 17.91
CA ASN A 68 3.92 4.05 18.94
C ASN A 68 3.52 5.31 19.74
N GLU A 69 4.41 6.30 19.83
CA GLU A 69 4.24 7.53 20.60
C GLU A 69 3.81 8.74 19.76
N LEU A 70 3.81 8.61 18.43
CA LEU A 70 3.59 9.71 17.50
C LEU A 70 2.11 10.16 17.38
N PRO A 71 1.10 9.28 17.43
CA PRO A 71 -0.29 9.71 17.39
C PRO A 71 -0.64 10.73 18.46
N GLY A 72 -1.45 11.73 18.10
CA GLY A 72 -1.78 12.87 18.94
C GLY A 72 -0.74 13.98 18.97
N LYS A 73 0.46 13.77 18.41
CA LYS A 73 1.48 14.84 18.28
C LYS A 73 1.16 15.75 17.09
N PRO A 74 1.64 17.01 17.11
CA PRO A 74 1.47 17.92 15.99
C PRO A 74 2.01 17.34 14.68
N PHE A 75 1.23 17.45 13.61
CA PHE A 75 1.65 17.08 12.26
C PHE A 75 2.11 18.33 11.50
N PRO A 76 3.23 18.30 10.76
CA PRO A 76 3.85 19.51 10.20
C PRO A 76 2.98 20.19 9.12
N LEU A 77 2.07 19.46 8.48
CA LEU A 77 1.11 19.97 7.52
C LEU A 77 -0.27 20.27 8.16
N GLY A 78 -0.30 20.51 9.47
CA GLY A 78 -1.47 20.92 10.23
C GLY A 78 -2.23 19.77 10.91
N GLY A 79 -2.85 20.08 12.04
CA GLY A 79 -3.54 19.12 12.91
C GLY A 79 -2.57 18.23 13.68
N THR A 80 -3.03 17.05 14.03
CA THR A 80 -2.27 16.02 14.75
C THR A 80 -2.09 14.79 13.89
N VAL A 81 -1.12 13.96 14.23
CA VAL A 81 -0.98 12.62 13.65
C VAL A 81 -2.12 11.76 14.20
N GLU A 82 -2.95 11.26 13.30
CA GLU A 82 -4.00 10.32 13.67
C GLU A 82 -3.43 8.92 13.95
N GLU A 83 -4.18 8.09 14.68
CA GLU A 83 -3.82 6.68 14.85
C GLU A 83 -3.67 6.02 13.47
N PRO A 84 -2.51 5.43 13.16
CA PRO A 84 -2.30 4.83 11.87
C PRO A 84 -3.17 3.58 11.71
N ARG A 85 -3.75 3.42 10.56
CA ARG A 85 -4.51 2.22 10.23
C ARG A 85 -3.64 0.97 10.21
N ALA A 86 -2.39 1.16 9.81
CA ALA A 86 -1.35 0.14 9.82
C ALA A 86 0.03 0.76 9.54
N VAL A 87 1.06 -0.09 9.56
CA VAL A 87 2.40 0.20 9.07
C VAL A 87 2.68 -0.69 7.86
N ILE A 88 3.05 -0.09 6.73
CA ILE A 88 3.53 -0.83 5.56
C ILE A 88 5.04 -1.04 5.72
N ILE A 89 5.52 -2.27 5.51
CA ILE A 89 6.94 -2.62 5.54
C ILE A 89 7.35 -3.04 4.13
N SER A 90 8.13 -2.20 3.46
CA SER A 90 8.44 -2.37 2.04
C SER A 90 9.66 -3.25 1.77
N GLY A 91 9.74 -4.39 2.46
CA GLY A 91 10.74 -5.43 2.21
C GLY A 91 11.96 -5.35 3.11
N ASP A 92 12.84 -6.33 2.92
CA ASP A 92 14.06 -6.55 3.69
C ASP A 92 13.77 -6.63 5.19
N MET A 93 12.84 -7.51 5.56
CA MET A 93 12.42 -7.74 6.94
C MET A 93 13.57 -8.28 7.79
N VAL A 94 14.38 -9.16 7.21
CA VAL A 94 15.61 -9.70 7.81
C VAL A 94 16.80 -9.48 6.89
N ASP A 95 18.01 -9.42 7.44
CA ASP A 95 19.25 -9.29 6.63
C ASP A 95 19.60 -10.61 5.92
N THR A 96 19.30 -11.72 6.56
CA THR A 96 19.51 -13.05 5.98
C THR A 96 18.49 -14.03 6.51
N VAL A 97 17.91 -14.79 5.59
CA VAL A 97 16.95 -15.87 5.91
C VAL A 97 17.63 -17.17 6.35
N GLY A 98 18.95 -17.24 6.29
CA GLY A 98 19.72 -18.42 6.72
C GLY A 98 19.76 -18.63 8.24
N ASP A 99 19.51 -17.59 9.02
CA ASP A 99 19.42 -17.69 10.48
C ASP A 99 17.99 -17.46 10.97
N PRO A 100 17.30 -18.51 11.41
CA PRO A 100 15.91 -18.41 11.85
C PRO A 100 15.72 -17.48 13.06
N ARG A 101 16.77 -17.20 13.84
CA ARG A 101 16.70 -16.28 14.99
C ARG A 101 16.35 -14.86 14.56
N HIS A 102 16.77 -14.43 13.37
CA HIS A 102 16.45 -13.12 12.81
C HIS A 102 14.95 -13.01 12.55
N TRP A 103 14.36 -14.03 11.92
CA TRP A 103 12.94 -14.08 11.66
C TRP A 103 12.09 -14.16 12.93
N GLU A 104 12.51 -14.97 13.91
CA GLU A 104 11.84 -15.02 15.21
C GLU A 104 11.91 -13.64 15.92
N CYS A 105 13.02 -12.92 15.78
CA CYS A 105 13.12 -11.57 16.32
C CYS A 105 12.20 -10.59 15.58
N TYR A 106 12.15 -10.63 14.25
CA TYR A 106 11.23 -9.84 13.45
C TYR A 106 9.78 -10.04 13.90
N LYS A 107 9.34 -11.27 14.07
CA LYS A 107 7.97 -11.60 14.52
C LYS A 107 7.61 -11.04 15.90
N ARG A 108 8.59 -10.88 16.79
CA ARG A 108 8.37 -10.21 18.09
C ARG A 108 8.14 -8.71 17.95
N PHE A 109 8.65 -8.12 16.89
CA PHE A 109 8.51 -6.69 16.63
C PHE A 109 7.24 -6.36 15.85
N PHE A 110 6.87 -7.21 14.91
CA PHE A 110 5.85 -6.95 13.91
C PHE A 110 4.84 -8.10 13.82
N ASP A 111 3.56 -7.77 13.92
CA ASP A 111 2.48 -8.74 13.73
C ASP A 111 1.44 -8.21 12.73
N PRO A 112 0.93 -9.04 11.81
CA PRO A 112 -0.07 -8.64 10.82
C PRO A 112 -1.36 -8.07 11.41
N ASN A 113 -1.68 -8.41 12.66
CA ASN A 113 -2.86 -7.95 13.36
C ASN A 113 -2.57 -6.90 14.44
N GLY A 114 -1.28 -6.57 14.65
CA GLY A 114 -0.83 -5.66 15.70
C GLY A 114 -0.69 -6.34 17.07
N GLY A 115 -0.23 -5.57 18.05
CA GLY A 115 -0.07 -6.07 19.42
C GLY A 115 1.29 -6.72 19.73
N ALA A 116 2.24 -6.65 18.78
CA ALA A 116 3.66 -6.94 19.01
C ALA A 116 4.37 -5.71 19.63
N LEU A 117 5.69 -5.59 19.54
CA LEU A 117 6.39 -4.39 19.98
C LEU A 117 5.86 -3.14 19.26
N LEU A 118 5.65 -3.23 17.93
CA LEU A 118 4.82 -2.30 17.19
C LEU A 118 3.34 -2.58 17.51
N ARG A 119 2.64 -1.57 18.03
CA ARG A 119 1.23 -1.74 18.42
C ARG A 119 0.30 -1.93 17.22
N TYR A 120 0.70 -1.43 16.05
CA TYR A 120 -0.12 -1.37 14.84
C TYR A 120 0.03 -2.62 14.00
N ARG A 121 -0.99 -2.90 13.21
CA ARG A 121 -0.99 -3.94 12.18
C ARG A 121 0.10 -3.67 11.15
N THR A 122 0.67 -4.72 10.58
CA THR A 122 1.69 -4.58 9.53
C THR A 122 1.22 -5.14 8.19
N PHE A 123 1.61 -4.45 7.11
CA PHE A 123 1.44 -4.87 5.72
C PHE A 123 2.83 -5.02 5.11
N GLU A 124 3.29 -6.25 5.05
CA GLU A 124 4.66 -6.60 4.68
C GLU A 124 4.73 -6.94 3.19
N LEU A 125 5.84 -6.60 2.55
CA LEU A 125 6.20 -7.14 1.23
C LEU A 125 7.59 -7.78 1.28
N ILE A 126 7.95 -8.50 0.24
CA ILE A 126 9.22 -9.20 0.12
C ILE A 126 10.27 -8.27 -0.53
N GLY A 127 11.41 -8.11 0.15
CA GLY A 127 12.62 -7.51 -0.40
C GLY A 127 13.66 -8.56 -0.81
N ASN A 128 14.81 -8.13 -1.27
CA ASN A 128 15.84 -9.04 -1.76
C ASN A 128 16.51 -9.87 -0.65
N HIS A 129 16.67 -9.31 0.53
CA HIS A 129 17.23 -10.03 1.69
C HIS A 129 16.27 -11.08 2.26
N ASP A 130 14.97 -10.96 2.00
CA ASP A 130 13.95 -11.93 2.37
C ASP A 130 13.93 -13.16 1.45
N LEU A 131 14.67 -13.10 0.34
CA LEU A 131 14.85 -14.16 -0.65
C LEU A 131 16.28 -14.67 -0.59
N THR A 132 16.50 -15.96 -0.74
CA THR A 132 17.83 -16.54 -0.66
C THR A 132 18.06 -17.65 -1.66
N SER A 133 19.31 -17.71 -2.16
CA SER A 133 19.86 -18.89 -2.83
C SER A 133 20.44 -19.94 -1.84
N ALA A 134 20.45 -19.63 -0.53
CA ALA A 134 20.97 -20.53 0.50
C ALA A 134 20.04 -21.71 0.82
N VAL A 135 18.82 -21.67 0.29
CA VAL A 135 17.86 -22.79 0.39
C VAL A 135 17.97 -23.61 -0.90
N PRO A 136 17.98 -24.96 -0.82
CA PRO A 136 18.02 -25.80 -2.00
C PRO A 136 16.94 -25.46 -3.03
N PRO A 137 17.19 -25.66 -4.33
CA PRO A 137 16.19 -25.41 -5.37
C PRO A 137 14.86 -26.13 -5.07
N GLY A 138 13.77 -25.36 -5.11
CA GLY A 138 12.43 -25.88 -4.82
C GLY A 138 12.02 -25.85 -3.35
N GLU A 139 12.93 -25.44 -2.45
CA GLU A 139 12.60 -25.18 -1.05
C GLU A 139 12.36 -23.68 -0.81
N PHE A 140 11.60 -23.39 0.25
CA PHE A 140 11.34 -22.02 0.70
C PHE A 140 11.95 -21.79 2.07
N SER A 141 12.49 -20.59 2.30
CA SER A 141 12.92 -20.17 3.63
C SER A 141 11.72 -20.10 4.59
N SER A 142 12.00 -20.05 5.90
CA SER A 142 10.95 -19.83 6.91
C SER A 142 10.22 -18.50 6.65
N VAL A 143 10.94 -17.46 6.23
CA VAL A 143 10.35 -16.16 5.87
C VAL A 143 9.31 -16.32 4.76
N GLN A 144 9.68 -16.97 3.65
CA GLN A 144 8.77 -17.16 2.50
C GLN A 144 7.55 -18.02 2.86
N ARG A 145 7.73 -19.10 3.60
CA ARG A 145 6.61 -19.95 4.05
C ARG A 145 5.65 -19.20 4.96
N GLU A 146 6.19 -18.56 5.98
CA GLU A 146 5.37 -17.88 6.97
C GLU A 146 4.78 -16.54 6.45
N PHE A 147 5.40 -15.92 5.46
CA PHE A 147 4.86 -14.70 4.82
C PHE A 147 3.43 -14.92 4.31
N VAL A 148 3.21 -16.02 3.58
CA VAL A 148 1.87 -16.37 3.09
C VAL A 148 0.90 -16.60 4.23
N GLU A 149 1.29 -17.41 5.22
CA GLU A 149 0.44 -17.71 6.38
C GLU A 149 0.13 -16.46 7.20
N ARG A 150 1.10 -15.56 7.39
CA ARG A 150 0.92 -14.29 8.10
C ARG A 150 -0.10 -13.41 7.39
N ASN A 151 0.00 -13.28 6.07
CA ASN A 151 -0.93 -12.50 5.29
C ASN A 151 -2.34 -13.10 5.26
N LEU A 152 -2.48 -14.43 5.17
CA LEU A 152 -3.77 -15.11 5.24
C LEU A 152 -4.45 -15.00 6.62
N ARG A 153 -3.69 -14.85 7.70
CA ARG A 153 -4.20 -14.63 9.06
C ARG A 153 -4.60 -13.19 9.35
N ARG A 154 -4.34 -12.27 8.44
CA ARG A 154 -4.67 -10.85 8.58
C ARG A 154 -6.19 -10.67 8.69
N ARG A 155 -6.64 -9.83 9.62
CA ARG A 155 -8.05 -9.61 9.91
C ARG A 155 -8.51 -8.24 9.42
N GLY A 156 -9.79 -8.14 9.08
CA GLY A 156 -10.49 -6.87 8.92
C GLY A 156 -10.32 -6.15 7.59
N ASP A 157 -9.56 -6.67 6.63
CA ASP A 157 -9.49 -6.14 5.27
C ASP A 157 -9.72 -7.27 4.26
N ALA A 158 -10.40 -6.96 3.17
CA ALA A 158 -10.49 -7.85 2.03
C ALA A 158 -9.22 -7.69 1.18
N PHE A 159 -8.61 -8.81 0.82
CA PHE A 159 -7.40 -8.85 0.01
C PHE A 159 -7.67 -9.50 -1.34
N HIS A 160 -7.05 -8.94 -2.37
CA HIS A 160 -6.73 -9.66 -3.58
C HIS A 160 -5.29 -10.16 -3.43
N PHE A 161 -5.07 -11.46 -3.21
CA PHE A 161 -3.79 -12.03 -2.80
C PHE A 161 -3.33 -13.14 -3.73
N ASP A 162 -2.21 -12.93 -4.41
CA ASP A 162 -1.46 -13.97 -5.10
C ASP A 162 -0.44 -14.60 -4.13
N ALA A 163 -0.87 -15.65 -3.46
CA ALA A 163 -0.04 -16.37 -2.49
C ALA A 163 1.18 -17.04 -3.11
N SER A 164 1.13 -17.38 -4.40
CA SER A 164 2.24 -18.06 -5.11
C SER A 164 3.39 -17.10 -5.41
N ASN A 165 3.08 -15.83 -5.61
CA ASN A 165 4.01 -14.80 -6.03
C ASN A 165 4.21 -13.69 -5.01
N TYR A 166 3.50 -13.73 -3.87
CA TYR A 166 3.61 -12.78 -2.74
C TYR A 166 3.08 -11.37 -3.03
N HIS A 167 2.22 -11.18 -4.03
CA HIS A 167 1.59 -9.90 -4.33
C HIS A 167 0.22 -9.82 -3.69
N TYR A 168 -0.18 -8.63 -3.30
CA TYR A 168 -1.54 -8.42 -2.82
C TYR A 168 -1.97 -6.96 -2.88
N SER A 169 -3.27 -6.74 -2.92
CA SER A 169 -3.88 -5.42 -2.88
C SER A 169 -5.05 -5.37 -1.90
N TRP A 170 -5.41 -4.17 -1.48
CA TRP A 170 -6.53 -3.92 -0.58
C TRP A 170 -7.03 -2.49 -0.69
N ASN A 171 -8.16 -2.21 -0.04
CA ASN A 171 -8.74 -0.88 -0.01
C ASN A 171 -8.78 -0.30 1.39
N TRP A 172 -8.38 0.96 1.54
CA TRP A 172 -8.63 1.76 2.72
C TRP A 172 -9.44 3.01 2.32
N GLY A 173 -10.75 2.99 2.59
CA GLY A 173 -11.64 4.05 2.15
C GLY A 173 -11.54 4.29 0.65
N PRO A 174 -11.18 5.51 0.19
CA PRO A 174 -11.04 5.79 -1.23
C PRO A 174 -9.75 5.23 -1.84
N LEU A 175 -8.72 4.97 -1.05
CA LEU A 175 -7.43 4.50 -1.55
C LEU A 175 -7.47 3.02 -1.91
N HIS A 176 -6.91 2.68 -3.06
CA HIS A 176 -6.49 1.33 -3.42
C HIS A 176 -4.98 1.21 -3.26
N LEU A 177 -4.53 0.21 -2.53
CA LEU A 177 -3.11 -0.01 -2.24
C LEU A 177 -2.68 -1.35 -2.83
N VAL A 178 -1.51 -1.36 -3.47
CA VAL A 178 -0.95 -2.56 -4.11
C VAL A 178 0.47 -2.79 -3.62
N ASN A 179 0.70 -3.93 -2.97
CA ASN A 179 2.03 -4.40 -2.57
C ASN A 179 2.56 -5.41 -3.59
N LEU A 180 3.72 -5.12 -4.17
CA LEU A 180 4.36 -5.94 -5.19
C LEU A 180 5.72 -6.44 -4.69
N ASN A 181 5.99 -7.71 -4.94
CA ASN A 181 7.28 -8.32 -4.65
C ASN A 181 8.39 -7.66 -5.47
N LEU A 182 9.49 -7.30 -4.86
CA LEU A 182 10.69 -6.67 -5.42
C LEU A 182 10.41 -5.41 -6.26
N PHE A 183 9.87 -5.56 -7.47
CA PHE A 183 9.57 -4.47 -8.41
C PHE A 183 8.53 -4.91 -9.46
N PRO A 184 7.78 -3.99 -10.08
CA PRO A 184 6.87 -4.32 -11.17
C PRO A 184 7.59 -4.79 -12.43
N GLY A 185 7.74 -6.09 -12.59
CA GLY A 185 8.35 -6.74 -13.73
C GLY A 185 7.82 -8.15 -13.92
N ASN A 186 8.05 -8.74 -15.07
CA ASN A 186 7.62 -10.11 -15.39
C ASN A 186 8.76 -11.05 -15.71
N ARG A 187 9.94 -10.52 -15.91
CA ARG A 187 11.09 -11.31 -16.36
C ARG A 187 12.13 -11.41 -15.27
N HIS A 188 12.62 -12.61 -15.10
CA HIS A 188 13.82 -12.86 -14.34
C HIS A 188 15.02 -12.16 -14.98
N ARG A 189 15.79 -11.45 -14.19
CA ARG A 189 16.86 -10.61 -14.69
C ARG A 189 18.22 -11.26 -14.65
N PRO A 190 18.95 -11.19 -15.77
CA PRO A 190 20.26 -11.83 -15.87
C PRO A 190 21.46 -10.92 -15.52
N VAL A 191 21.29 -9.78 -14.85
CA VAL A 191 22.37 -8.78 -14.74
C VAL A 191 23.51 -9.25 -13.83
N TYR A 192 23.22 -9.99 -12.77
CA TYR A 192 24.24 -10.48 -11.83
C TYR A 192 24.30 -12.00 -11.73
N ASP A 193 23.17 -12.62 -11.48
CA ASP A 193 22.99 -14.06 -11.41
C ASP A 193 21.56 -14.36 -11.88
N ARG A 194 21.46 -15.04 -13.01
CA ARG A 194 20.19 -15.29 -13.69
C ARG A 194 19.20 -16.10 -12.86
N GLU A 195 19.70 -16.88 -11.93
CA GLU A 195 18.92 -17.78 -11.09
C GLU A 195 18.70 -17.24 -9.68
N ALA A 196 19.24 -16.06 -9.38
CA ALA A 196 19.11 -15.48 -8.06
C ALA A 196 17.66 -15.07 -7.76
N PRO A 197 17.06 -15.55 -6.65
CA PRO A 197 15.67 -15.26 -6.31
C PRO A 197 15.36 -13.75 -6.19
N TRP A 198 16.35 -12.94 -5.81
CA TRP A 198 16.22 -11.47 -5.72
C TRP A 198 16.19 -10.75 -7.05
N ASN A 199 16.37 -11.45 -8.17
CA ASN A 199 16.22 -10.93 -9.52
C ASN A 199 14.85 -11.28 -10.15
N ASP A 200 14.07 -12.14 -9.50
CA ASP A 200 12.80 -12.62 -10.01
C ASP A 200 11.63 -11.79 -9.46
N PRO A 201 11.03 -10.90 -10.27
CA PRO A 201 9.87 -10.11 -9.87
C PRO A 201 8.59 -10.95 -9.75
N ARG A 202 8.62 -12.23 -10.07
CA ARG A 202 7.53 -13.20 -9.90
C ARG A 202 6.21 -12.74 -10.51
N HIS A 203 6.25 -12.26 -11.76
CA HIS A 203 5.07 -11.79 -12.49
C HIS A 203 4.32 -10.62 -11.82
N SER A 204 5.00 -9.80 -11.04
CA SER A 204 4.39 -8.67 -10.33
C SER A 204 3.71 -7.66 -11.25
N LEU A 205 4.22 -7.47 -12.48
CA LEU A 205 3.59 -6.59 -13.46
C LEU A 205 2.27 -7.17 -14.00
N ASP A 206 2.18 -8.48 -14.20
CA ASP A 206 0.93 -9.12 -14.61
C ASP A 206 -0.11 -9.07 -13.50
N PHE A 207 0.31 -9.31 -12.25
CA PHE A 207 -0.55 -9.09 -11.10
C PHE A 207 -1.07 -7.64 -11.06
N LEU A 208 -0.20 -6.65 -11.21
CA LEU A 208 -0.57 -5.24 -11.21
C LEU A 208 -1.60 -4.91 -12.29
N ARG A 209 -1.41 -5.43 -13.51
CA ARG A 209 -2.36 -5.23 -14.63
C ARG A 209 -3.75 -5.77 -14.32
N GLU A 210 -3.81 -7.02 -13.85
CA GLU A 210 -5.08 -7.66 -13.53
C GLU A 210 -5.77 -7.01 -12.32
N ASP A 211 -4.98 -6.64 -11.32
CA ASP A 211 -5.46 -5.98 -10.12
C ASP A 211 -6.06 -4.61 -10.43
N LEU A 212 -5.32 -3.75 -11.11
CA LEU A 212 -5.83 -2.43 -11.52
C LEU A 212 -7.07 -2.52 -12.40
N LYS A 213 -7.13 -3.50 -13.30
CA LYS A 213 -8.29 -3.73 -14.15
C LYS A 213 -9.50 -4.18 -13.35
N SER A 214 -9.32 -5.14 -12.45
CA SER A 214 -10.43 -5.78 -11.71
C SER A 214 -10.86 -4.99 -10.47
N GLN A 215 -9.93 -4.37 -9.74
CA GLN A 215 -10.20 -3.70 -8.47
C GLN A 215 -10.41 -2.20 -8.61
N VAL A 216 -9.81 -1.57 -9.61
CA VAL A 216 -9.90 -0.11 -9.85
C VAL A 216 -10.79 0.20 -11.04
N GLY A 217 -10.55 -0.44 -12.20
CA GLY A 217 -11.32 -0.19 -13.44
C GLY A 217 -11.44 1.30 -13.76
N ASP A 218 -12.62 1.73 -14.18
CA ASP A 218 -12.93 3.12 -14.55
C ASP A 218 -13.40 3.99 -13.36
N SER A 219 -13.22 3.52 -12.12
CA SER A 219 -13.69 4.23 -10.92
C SER A 219 -12.98 5.57 -10.69
N GLY A 220 -11.76 5.74 -11.22
CA GLY A 220 -10.90 6.89 -10.94
C GLY A 220 -10.37 6.92 -9.49
N ARG A 221 -10.54 5.82 -8.75
CA ARG A 221 -10.05 5.64 -7.37
C ARG A 221 -8.53 5.91 -7.31
N PRO A 222 -8.04 6.67 -6.33
CA PRO A 222 -6.61 6.89 -6.17
C PRO A 222 -5.89 5.61 -5.76
N VAL A 223 -4.76 5.36 -6.41
CA VAL A 223 -3.93 4.17 -6.23
C VAL A 223 -2.60 4.54 -5.61
N VAL A 224 -2.19 3.79 -4.58
CA VAL A 224 -0.86 3.82 -3.99
C VAL A 224 -0.15 2.52 -4.33
N LEU A 225 0.99 2.61 -4.98
CA LEU A 225 1.82 1.46 -5.33
C LEU A 225 2.99 1.34 -4.36
N VAL A 226 3.27 0.13 -3.90
CA VAL A 226 4.38 -0.15 -2.99
C VAL A 226 5.17 -1.34 -3.52
N TRP A 227 6.49 -1.18 -3.59
CA TRP A 227 7.43 -2.25 -3.90
C TRP A 227 8.79 -2.00 -3.24
N HIS A 228 9.83 -2.79 -3.53
CA HIS A 228 11.11 -2.70 -2.82
C HIS A 228 12.14 -1.87 -3.59
N TYR A 229 12.43 -2.17 -4.87
CA TYR A 229 13.52 -1.55 -5.62
C TYR A 229 13.22 -0.15 -6.12
N GLY A 230 14.22 0.75 -6.08
CA GLY A 230 14.09 2.14 -6.49
C GLY A 230 13.94 2.33 -8.01
N LEU A 231 13.34 3.46 -8.39
CA LEU A 231 13.15 3.91 -9.79
C LEU A 231 14.18 4.95 -10.23
N ARG A 232 15.31 5.08 -9.55
CA ARG A 232 16.34 6.07 -9.85
C ARG A 232 17.73 5.58 -9.49
N GLY A 233 18.75 6.30 -10.02
CA GLY A 233 20.15 6.10 -9.70
C GLY A 233 20.61 4.66 -9.84
N TRP A 234 21.38 4.23 -8.89
CA TRP A 234 21.93 2.88 -8.85
C TRP A 234 20.86 1.76 -8.90
N GLY A 235 19.73 1.96 -8.21
CA GLY A 235 18.64 0.99 -8.23
C GLY A 235 18.03 0.83 -9.62
N LEU A 236 17.84 1.95 -10.33
CA LEU A 236 17.31 1.92 -11.70
C LEU A 236 18.22 1.15 -12.66
N GLU A 237 19.51 1.45 -12.64
CA GLU A 237 20.48 0.82 -13.56
C GLU A 237 20.63 -0.67 -13.31
N LYS A 238 20.51 -1.11 -12.06
CA LYS A 238 20.70 -2.51 -11.68
C LYS A 238 19.49 -3.39 -11.90
N TRP A 239 18.30 -2.89 -11.56
CA TRP A 239 17.13 -3.73 -11.39
C TRP A 239 16.08 -3.58 -12.50
N TRP A 240 16.17 -2.54 -13.31
CA TRP A 240 15.17 -2.24 -14.33
C TRP A 240 15.72 -2.36 -15.75
N THR A 241 14.92 -2.90 -16.69
CA THR A 241 15.15 -2.71 -18.12
C THR A 241 14.37 -1.52 -18.62
N PRO A 242 14.76 -0.93 -19.75
CA PRO A 242 13.91 0.00 -20.49
C PRO A 242 12.53 -0.59 -20.81
N GLU A 243 12.46 -1.89 -21.08
CA GLU A 243 11.20 -2.60 -21.33
C GLU A 243 10.32 -2.66 -20.09
N ASP A 244 10.86 -3.01 -18.91
CA ASP A 244 10.08 -3.03 -17.65
C ASP A 244 9.54 -1.65 -17.32
N LEU A 245 10.36 -0.59 -17.46
CA LEU A 245 9.94 0.79 -17.21
C LEU A 245 8.83 1.24 -18.17
N SER A 246 8.98 0.92 -19.46
CA SER A 246 7.96 1.21 -20.47
C SER A 246 6.65 0.46 -20.16
N ASN A 247 6.74 -0.82 -19.83
CA ASN A 247 5.59 -1.65 -19.49
C ASN A 247 4.91 -1.17 -18.22
N LEU A 248 5.66 -0.77 -17.19
CA LEU A 248 5.10 -0.18 -15.98
C LEU A 248 4.35 1.11 -16.30
N LYS A 249 4.98 2.03 -17.04
CA LYS A 249 4.36 3.31 -17.45
C LYS A 249 3.03 3.09 -18.17
N GLU A 250 3.01 2.24 -19.19
CA GLU A 250 1.78 1.96 -19.95
C GLU A 250 0.72 1.24 -19.09
N THR A 251 1.14 0.41 -18.14
CA THR A 251 0.21 -0.27 -17.23
C THR A 251 -0.52 0.69 -16.30
N ILE A 252 0.19 1.67 -15.74
CA ILE A 252 -0.38 2.57 -14.72
C ILE A 252 -1.03 3.83 -15.31
N LYS A 253 -0.66 4.21 -16.54
CA LYS A 253 -1.13 5.42 -17.22
C LYS A 253 -2.66 5.61 -17.26
N PRO A 254 -3.49 4.57 -17.44
CA PRO A 254 -4.94 4.72 -17.45
C PRO A 254 -5.55 5.00 -16.07
N TYR A 255 -4.78 4.83 -14.99
CA TYR A 255 -5.28 4.85 -13.62
C TYR A 255 -4.81 6.08 -12.84
N ASN A 256 -5.55 6.41 -11.79
CA ASN A 256 -5.22 7.54 -10.91
C ASN A 256 -4.16 7.13 -9.87
N VAL A 257 -2.94 6.81 -10.33
CA VAL A 257 -1.81 6.55 -9.44
C VAL A 257 -1.35 7.86 -8.82
N VAL A 258 -1.50 7.99 -7.51
CA VAL A 258 -1.25 9.23 -6.76
C VAL A 258 0.05 9.20 -5.97
N LEU A 259 0.61 8.00 -5.73
CA LEU A 259 1.80 7.81 -4.92
C LEU A 259 2.50 6.49 -5.26
N ILE A 260 3.82 6.52 -5.32
CA ILE A 260 4.68 5.34 -5.41
C ILE A 260 5.62 5.35 -4.21
N LEU A 261 5.74 4.22 -3.51
CA LEU A 261 6.53 4.05 -2.31
C LEU A 261 7.50 2.88 -2.49
N HIS A 262 8.76 3.05 -2.09
CA HIS A 262 9.75 1.98 -2.14
C HIS A 262 10.81 2.10 -1.04
N GLY A 263 11.70 1.10 -0.92
CA GLY A 263 12.82 1.05 0.03
C GLY A 263 14.15 0.77 -0.65
N HIS A 264 14.85 -0.25 -0.17
CA HIS A 264 16.07 -0.87 -0.70
C HIS A 264 17.37 -0.07 -0.53
N GLU A 265 17.34 1.23 -0.73
CA GLU A 265 18.56 2.04 -0.72
C GLU A 265 18.87 2.64 0.67
N HIS A 266 18.10 2.29 1.69
CA HIS A 266 18.26 2.66 3.11
C HIS A 266 18.28 4.16 3.37
N ALA A 267 17.79 4.96 2.43
CA ALA A 267 17.83 6.41 2.51
C ALA A 267 16.46 7.03 2.26
N TYR A 268 16.26 8.26 2.71
CA TYR A 268 15.11 9.04 2.30
C TYR A 268 15.38 9.74 0.97
N ALA A 269 14.43 9.68 0.05
CA ALA A 269 14.37 10.56 -1.10
C ALA A 269 12.92 10.82 -1.52
N SER A 270 12.67 12.00 -2.06
CA SER A 270 11.43 12.32 -2.78
C SER A 270 11.79 12.79 -4.19
N TYR A 271 11.10 12.26 -5.19
CA TYR A 271 11.33 12.59 -6.60
C TYR A 271 10.10 12.31 -7.44
N GLU A 272 10.14 12.67 -8.70
CA GLU A 272 9.13 12.30 -9.67
C GLU A 272 9.69 11.30 -10.69
N TRP A 273 8.89 10.28 -11.01
CA TRP A 273 9.12 9.39 -12.12
C TRP A 273 7.95 9.45 -13.07
N GLU A 274 8.18 9.91 -14.31
CA GLU A 274 7.13 10.06 -15.35
C GLU A 274 5.90 10.88 -14.88
N GLY A 275 6.12 11.86 -13.99
CA GLY A 275 5.06 12.70 -13.42
C GLY A 275 4.34 12.10 -12.19
N TYR A 276 4.73 10.90 -11.76
CA TYR A 276 4.24 10.28 -10.54
C TYR A 276 5.15 10.64 -9.35
N PRO A 277 4.59 11.06 -8.21
CA PRO A 277 5.38 11.30 -7.01
C PRO A 277 5.88 9.97 -6.43
N VAL A 278 7.16 9.91 -6.14
CA VAL A 278 7.85 8.73 -5.61
C VAL A 278 8.57 9.08 -4.32
N PHE A 279 8.41 8.21 -3.31
CA PHE A 279 9.12 8.37 -2.03
C PHE A 279 9.86 7.10 -1.70
N MET A 280 11.14 7.25 -1.45
CA MET A 280 11.98 6.22 -0.90
C MET A 280 11.98 6.33 0.63
N CYS A 281 11.64 5.24 1.30
CA CYS A 281 11.62 5.15 2.74
C CYS A 281 13.01 4.78 3.28
N PRO A 282 13.54 5.48 4.27
CA PRO A 282 14.82 5.13 4.87
C PRO A 282 14.71 3.86 5.72
N SER A 283 15.85 3.21 5.95
CA SER A 283 15.96 2.14 6.93
C SER A 283 15.92 2.71 8.36
N PRO A 284 15.27 2.05 9.32
CA PRO A 284 15.36 2.39 10.73
C PRO A 284 16.71 2.01 11.33
N GLN A 285 17.46 1.12 10.68
CA GLN A 285 18.66 0.50 11.22
C GLN A 285 19.95 1.11 10.67
N PHE A 286 19.96 1.52 9.39
CA PHE A 286 21.15 2.01 8.72
C PHE A 286 21.04 3.47 8.31
N ASP A 287 22.20 4.15 8.33
CA ASP A 287 22.43 5.35 7.55
C ASP A 287 23.16 4.91 6.28
N ARG A 288 22.70 5.37 5.13
CA ARG A 288 23.41 5.05 3.89
C ARG A 288 24.76 5.79 3.83
N ASP A 289 25.75 5.16 3.19
CA ASP A 289 27.00 5.81 2.78
C ASP A 289 26.68 7.01 1.86
N PRO A 290 27.10 8.23 2.23
CA PRO A 290 26.80 9.46 1.49
C PRO A 290 27.47 9.53 0.09
N LYS A 291 28.11 8.46 -0.40
CA LYS A 291 28.78 8.43 -1.71
C LYS A 291 27.86 8.48 -2.92
N THR A 292 26.58 8.38 -2.74
CA THR A 292 25.62 8.60 -3.82
C THR A 292 25.04 10.02 -3.72
N PRO A 293 25.37 10.91 -4.68
CA PRO A 293 25.02 12.34 -4.61
C PRO A 293 23.54 12.65 -4.71
N GLU A 294 22.72 11.64 -4.92
CA GLU A 294 21.29 11.77 -5.17
C GLU A 294 20.41 11.58 -3.92
N VAL A 295 21.02 11.27 -2.79
CA VAL A 295 20.30 11.06 -1.52
C VAL A 295 20.13 12.39 -0.82
N ILE A 296 18.87 12.82 -0.63
CA ILE A 296 18.53 14.10 -0.02
C ILE A 296 18.80 14.09 1.49
N SER A 297 18.61 12.95 2.14
CA SER A 297 18.82 12.78 3.58
C SER A 297 19.11 11.32 3.91
N THR A 298 20.01 11.10 4.85
CA THR A 298 20.35 9.76 5.36
C THR A 298 19.84 9.45 6.77
N PRO A 299 19.02 10.28 7.45
CA PRO A 299 18.58 9.95 8.78
C PRO A 299 17.69 8.72 8.77
N LYS A 300 17.91 7.86 9.76
CA LYS A 300 17.03 6.73 10.08
C LYS A 300 15.62 7.24 10.37
N GLY A 301 14.61 6.52 9.91
CA GLY A 301 13.25 6.98 10.16
C GLY A 301 12.20 6.19 9.43
N PHE A 302 11.09 6.86 9.18
CA PHE A 302 9.92 6.31 8.52
C PHE A 302 9.09 7.41 7.86
N LEU A 303 8.15 7.03 7.02
CA LEU A 303 7.20 7.95 6.41
C LEU A 303 5.86 7.91 7.14
N VAL A 304 5.25 9.06 7.28
CA VAL A 304 3.84 9.22 7.65
C VAL A 304 3.09 9.66 6.41
N VAL A 305 2.13 8.85 5.98
CA VAL A 305 1.26 9.14 4.83
C VAL A 305 -0.14 9.39 5.35
N ARG A 306 -0.73 10.51 4.97
CA ARG A 306 -2.08 10.89 5.37
C ARG A 306 -2.91 11.33 4.17
N LEU A 307 -4.11 10.81 4.03
CA LEU A 307 -5.14 11.38 3.18
C LEU A 307 -6.17 12.06 4.08
N ARG A 308 -6.25 13.39 4.00
CA ARG A 308 -7.24 14.18 4.71
C ARG A 308 -8.14 14.88 3.72
N ASP A 309 -9.42 14.51 3.72
CA ASP A 309 -10.37 14.90 2.67
C ASP A 309 -9.85 14.51 1.27
N ARG A 310 -9.20 15.44 0.58
CA ARG A 310 -8.59 15.24 -0.74
C ARG A 310 -7.09 15.58 -0.77
N GLU A 311 -6.53 15.95 0.37
CA GLU A 311 -5.11 16.26 0.48
C GLU A 311 -4.34 15.00 0.86
N LEU A 312 -3.57 14.46 -0.08
CA LEU A 312 -2.58 13.42 0.17
C LEU A 312 -1.29 14.08 0.64
N GLN A 313 -0.79 13.65 1.77
CA GLN A 313 0.35 14.24 2.46
C GLN A 313 1.35 13.15 2.82
N VAL A 314 2.63 13.44 2.61
CA VAL A 314 3.74 12.58 3.03
C VAL A 314 4.68 13.40 3.88
N ALA A 315 5.09 12.87 5.03
CA ALA A 315 6.07 13.51 5.89
C ALA A 315 7.11 12.48 6.34
N HIS A 316 8.37 12.83 6.27
CA HIS A 316 9.47 12.04 6.80
C HIS A 316 9.68 12.40 8.28
N HIS A 317 9.73 11.39 9.14
CA HIS A 317 10.02 11.52 10.56
C HIS A 317 11.24 10.67 10.94
N ASP A 318 12.22 11.26 11.61
CA ASP A 318 13.37 10.57 12.14
C ASP A 318 13.51 10.75 13.66
N ALA A 319 14.66 10.36 14.21
CA ALA A 319 14.94 10.47 15.63
C ALA A 319 15.03 11.92 16.15
N SER A 320 15.15 12.91 15.25
CA SER A 320 15.22 14.35 15.56
C SER A 320 13.88 15.05 15.32
N GLY A 321 12.87 14.34 14.84
CA GLY A 321 11.54 14.87 14.53
C GLY A 321 11.24 14.93 13.03
N TRP A 322 10.38 15.85 12.64
CA TRP A 322 9.98 16.04 11.25
C TRP A 322 11.11 16.62 10.41
N ARG A 323 11.27 16.11 9.19
CA ARG A 323 12.30 16.55 8.22
C ARG A 323 11.64 17.21 7.02
N GLU A 324 11.13 16.42 6.11
CA GLU A 324 10.56 16.89 4.86
C GLU A 324 9.09 16.56 4.78
N THR A 325 8.36 17.40 4.07
CA THR A 325 6.93 17.27 3.87
C THR A 325 6.57 17.52 2.42
N TRP A 326 5.54 16.84 1.98
CA TRP A 326 4.96 17.00 0.67
C TRP A 326 3.43 16.88 0.74
N SER A 327 2.72 17.61 -0.10
CA SER A 327 1.27 17.47 -0.23
C SER A 327 0.81 17.68 -1.67
N LYS A 328 -0.30 17.03 -2.00
CA LYS A 328 -0.97 17.15 -3.30
C LYS A 328 -2.46 16.90 -3.13
N THR A 329 -3.28 17.75 -3.75
CA THR A 329 -4.71 17.49 -3.89
C THR A 329 -4.92 16.35 -4.88
N VAL A 330 -5.66 15.32 -4.46
CA VAL A 330 -5.95 14.15 -5.29
C VAL A 330 -7.45 14.05 -5.59
N SER A 331 -7.78 13.50 -6.76
CA SER A 331 -9.14 13.10 -7.06
C SER A 331 -9.46 11.80 -6.35
N THR A 332 -10.58 11.72 -5.65
CA THR A 332 -11.02 10.49 -4.96
C THR A 332 -11.92 9.61 -5.84
N GLY A 333 -11.98 9.90 -7.15
CA GLY A 333 -12.77 9.14 -8.11
C GLY A 333 -14.26 9.50 -8.09
N LYS A 334 -15.04 8.78 -8.90
CA LYS A 334 -16.51 8.84 -8.84
C LYS A 334 -16.95 8.12 -7.58
N GLN A 335 -17.67 8.79 -6.69
CA GLN A 335 -18.31 8.11 -5.55
C GLN A 335 -19.34 7.10 -6.11
N THR A 336 -18.97 5.84 -6.13
CA THR A 336 -19.95 4.78 -6.33
C THR A 336 -20.67 4.65 -5.00
N ALA A 337 -21.94 5.05 -4.96
CA ALA A 337 -22.80 4.78 -3.81
C ALA A 337 -22.74 3.26 -3.54
N VAL A 338 -22.23 2.90 -2.38
CA VAL A 338 -22.30 1.52 -1.88
C VAL A 338 -23.78 1.20 -1.71
N ARG A 339 -24.31 0.33 -2.58
CA ARG A 339 -25.65 -0.25 -2.45
C ARG A 339 -25.64 -1.37 -1.43
#